data_2004f02bab312aade8f54e4756b08c27
#
_entry.id   2004f02bab312aade8f54e4756b08c27
#
_cell.length_a   1.000
_cell.length_b   1.000
_cell.length_c   1.000
_cell.angle_alpha   90.00
_cell.angle_beta   90.00
_cell.angle_gamma   90.00
#
_symmetry.space_group_name_H-M   'P 1'
#
loop_
_entity.id
_entity.type
_entity.pdbx_description
1 polymer ?
#
loop_
_entity_poly.entity_id
_entity_poly.type
_entity_poly.pdbx_seq_one_letter_code
_entity_poly.pdbx_strand_id
1 'polypeptide(L)'
;WGMPLIILILCTGILLTVRLRGLQIRHLGKALHYVFHNEDDGEGEVTSFGALCTALSATIGTGNIVGCATAIVAGGPGALFWMWLAAFFGMATKYAEGMLAVKYRVIAEDGHALGGPFYYIEKGMGKNFKWLAKLFCVFGTMVGLFGIGTFTQVNGITSAVNNFFDPSNVHTISLFGMNYSISVVVAGIIVTICAGLVIIGGIKRISKVSEVIVPFMAVTYIGVC
;
A
#
# COMPACT_ATOMS: atom_id res chain seq x y z
N TRP A 1 3.26 17.94 -11.54
CA TRP A 1 3.34 16.48 -11.43
C TRP A 1 2.90 15.86 -12.75
N GLY A 2 1.83 15.21 -13.02
CA GLY A 2 1.33 14.79 -14.33
C GLY A 2 2.31 13.99 -15.22
N MET A 3 2.34 14.31 -16.52
CA MET A 3 3.08 13.56 -17.54
C MET A 3 4.58 13.33 -17.27
N PRO A 4 5.37 14.31 -16.79
CA PRO A 4 6.80 14.07 -16.53
C PRO A 4 7.05 12.97 -15.49
N LEU A 5 6.23 12.91 -14.42
CA LEU A 5 6.37 11.89 -13.39
C LEU A 5 5.97 10.51 -13.91
N ILE A 6 4.91 10.43 -14.71
CA ILE A 6 4.46 9.17 -15.33
C ILE A 6 5.55 8.61 -16.24
N ILE A 7 6.15 9.45 -17.09
CA ILE A 7 7.24 9.05 -17.96
C ILE A 7 8.43 8.55 -17.14
N LEU A 8 8.83 9.26 -16.10
CA LEU A 8 9.95 8.89 -15.25
C LEU A 8 9.72 7.52 -14.57
N ILE A 9 8.54 7.28 -14.04
CA ILE A 9 8.17 6.00 -13.39
C ILE A 9 8.20 4.86 -14.42
N LEU A 10 7.61 5.05 -15.60
CA LEU A 10 7.60 4.03 -16.65
C LEU A 10 9.01 3.75 -17.18
N CYS A 11 9.81 4.78 -17.46
CA CYS A 11 11.19 4.61 -17.90
C CYS A 11 12.03 3.87 -16.86
N THR A 12 11.87 4.19 -15.59
CA THR A 12 12.54 3.47 -14.49
C THR A 12 12.12 2.00 -14.43
N GLY A 13 10.83 1.71 -14.56
CA GLY A 13 10.30 0.36 -14.58
C GLY A 13 10.82 -0.46 -15.78
N ILE A 14 10.84 0.14 -16.97
CA ILE A 14 11.40 -0.48 -18.19
C ILE A 14 12.90 -0.76 -18.02
N LEU A 15 13.66 0.24 -17.56
CA LEU A 15 15.11 0.10 -17.34
C LEU A 15 15.41 -1.04 -16.35
N LEU A 16 14.68 -1.09 -15.23
CA LEU A 16 14.85 -2.16 -14.25
C LEU A 16 14.44 -3.52 -14.81
N THR A 17 13.34 -3.60 -15.56
CA THR A 17 12.92 -4.85 -16.23
C THR A 17 14.00 -5.38 -17.15
N VAL A 18 14.62 -4.52 -17.97
CA VAL A 18 15.70 -4.91 -18.87
C VAL A 18 16.95 -5.32 -18.08
N ARG A 19 17.37 -4.52 -17.09
CA ARG A 19 18.54 -4.84 -16.24
C ARG A 19 18.38 -6.12 -15.44
N LEU A 20 17.20 -6.40 -14.94
CA LEU A 20 16.87 -7.62 -14.20
C LEU A 20 16.51 -8.78 -15.14
N ARG A 21 16.66 -8.61 -16.45
CA ARG A 21 16.41 -9.62 -17.48
C ARG A 21 15.01 -10.26 -17.39
N GLY A 22 13.99 -9.46 -17.18
CA GLY A 22 12.62 -9.92 -17.08
C GLY A 22 12.36 -10.84 -15.88
N LEU A 23 12.92 -10.51 -14.72
CA LEU A 23 12.86 -11.29 -13.48
C LEU A 23 11.41 -11.65 -13.10
N GLN A 24 10.47 -10.72 -13.32
CA GLN A 24 9.04 -10.90 -13.01
C GLN A 24 8.41 -12.11 -13.73
N ILE A 25 8.91 -12.49 -14.90
CA ILE A 25 8.43 -13.68 -15.62
C ILE A 25 9.27 -14.91 -15.24
N ARG A 26 10.60 -14.76 -15.24
CA ARG A 26 11.53 -15.89 -15.08
C ARG A 26 11.51 -16.52 -13.70
N HIS A 27 11.22 -15.74 -12.67
CA HIS A 27 11.24 -16.18 -11.28
C HIS A 27 9.89 -16.18 -10.60
N LEU A 28 8.79 -16.03 -11.35
CA LEU A 28 7.44 -16.02 -10.80
C LEU A 28 7.14 -17.29 -9.99
N GLY A 29 7.50 -18.46 -10.50
CA GLY A 29 7.29 -19.73 -9.78
C GLY A 29 8.08 -19.81 -8.47
N LYS A 30 9.32 -19.32 -8.45
CA LYS A 30 10.10 -19.24 -7.20
C LYS A 30 9.51 -18.25 -6.22
N ALA A 31 9.06 -17.08 -6.70
CA ALA A 31 8.42 -16.09 -5.86
C ALA A 31 7.16 -16.64 -5.19
N LEU A 32 6.31 -17.34 -5.94
CA LEU A 32 5.13 -18.01 -5.37
C LEU A 32 5.49 -19.09 -4.36
N HIS A 33 6.53 -19.86 -4.62
CA HIS A 33 7.03 -20.87 -3.67
C HIS A 33 7.42 -20.22 -2.33
N TYR A 34 8.25 -19.16 -2.36
CA TYR A 34 8.68 -18.46 -1.14
C TYR A 34 7.58 -17.70 -0.40
N VAL A 35 6.48 -17.37 -1.05
CA VAL A 35 5.31 -16.79 -0.37
C VAL A 35 4.64 -17.80 0.57
N PHE A 36 4.55 -19.06 0.14
CA PHE A 36 3.84 -20.11 0.88
C PHE A 36 4.78 -20.98 1.75
N HIS A 37 6.07 -21.01 1.45
CA HIS A 37 7.07 -21.74 2.21
C HIS A 37 8.00 -20.73 2.86
N ASN A 38 7.87 -20.59 4.17
CA ASN A 38 8.76 -19.74 4.96
C ASN A 38 10.09 -20.48 5.16
N GLU A 39 11.20 -19.87 4.79
CA GLU A 39 12.52 -20.34 5.18
C GLU A 39 12.81 -19.78 6.56
N ASP A 40 12.97 -20.66 7.57
CA ASP A 40 13.13 -20.29 8.99
C ASP A 40 14.48 -19.62 9.32
N ASP A 41 15.35 -19.41 8.33
CA ASP A 41 16.67 -18.79 8.48
C ASP A 41 16.66 -17.25 8.52
N GLY A 42 15.49 -16.63 8.55
CA GLY A 42 15.34 -15.18 8.43
C GLY A 42 15.34 -14.43 9.74
N GLU A 43 16.23 -13.47 9.89
CA GLU A 43 16.18 -12.43 10.94
C GLU A 43 15.03 -11.44 10.65
N GLY A 44 13.80 -11.92 10.51
CA GLY A 44 12.61 -11.14 10.22
C GLY A 44 11.59 -11.18 11.35
N GLU A 45 10.82 -10.11 11.52
CA GLU A 45 9.79 -10.04 12.57
C GLU A 45 8.45 -10.68 12.16
N VAL A 46 8.27 -10.91 10.85
CA VAL A 46 7.03 -11.42 10.25
C VAL A 46 7.34 -12.48 9.19
N THR A 47 6.39 -13.38 8.95
CA THR A 47 6.49 -14.41 7.91
C THR A 47 6.49 -13.80 6.50
N SER A 48 6.98 -14.55 5.50
CA SER A 48 6.95 -14.11 4.10
C SER A 48 5.51 -13.82 3.62
N PHE A 49 4.56 -14.66 3.99
CA PHE A 49 3.15 -14.46 3.70
C PHE A 49 2.59 -13.24 4.44
N GLY A 50 2.94 -13.05 5.70
CA GLY A 50 2.55 -11.88 6.49
C GLY A 50 3.11 -10.58 5.93
N ALA A 51 4.35 -10.59 5.47
CA ALA A 51 4.95 -9.44 4.80
C ALA A 51 4.22 -9.09 3.49
N LEU A 52 3.87 -10.10 2.68
CA LEU A 52 3.07 -9.90 1.47
C LEU A 52 1.68 -9.32 1.81
N CYS A 53 0.96 -9.92 2.76
CA CYS A 53 -0.37 -9.44 3.16
C CYS A 53 -0.31 -8.01 3.73
N THR A 54 0.73 -7.69 4.50
CA THR A 54 0.93 -6.32 5.01
C THR A 54 1.19 -5.33 3.87
N ALA A 55 2.04 -5.70 2.90
CA ALA A 55 2.29 -4.86 1.73
C ALA A 55 1.02 -4.67 0.87
N LEU A 56 0.22 -5.73 0.68
CA LEU A 56 -1.04 -5.66 -0.04
C LEU A 56 -2.07 -4.81 0.70
N SER A 57 -2.16 -4.91 2.03
CA SER A 57 -3.08 -4.08 2.83
C SER A 57 -2.77 -2.59 2.73
N ALA A 58 -1.50 -2.23 2.57
CA ALA A 58 -1.08 -0.85 2.36
C ALA A 58 -1.28 -0.37 0.91
N THR A 59 -1.34 -1.29 -0.05
CA THR A 59 -1.41 -0.96 -1.48
C THR A 59 -2.84 -1.01 -2.03
N ILE A 60 -3.63 -2.00 -1.61
CA ILE A 60 -5.00 -2.19 -2.08
C ILE A 60 -5.94 -1.33 -1.24
N GLY A 61 -6.60 -0.39 -1.89
CA GLY A 61 -7.55 0.51 -1.24
C GLY A 61 -8.69 0.91 -2.16
N THR A 62 -9.49 1.88 -1.76
CA THR A 62 -10.60 2.43 -2.55
C THR A 62 -10.15 2.95 -3.91
N GLY A 63 -8.90 3.42 -4.03
CA GLY A 63 -8.30 3.83 -5.30
C GLY A 63 -8.19 2.71 -6.33
N ASN A 64 -8.01 1.47 -5.91
CA ASN A 64 -7.94 0.32 -6.82
C ASN A 64 -9.31 -0.08 -7.35
N ILE A 65 -10.38 0.22 -6.63
CA ILE A 65 -11.77 -0.08 -7.03
C ILE A 65 -12.35 1.13 -7.78
N VAL A 66 -12.51 2.25 -7.09
CA VAL A 66 -13.12 3.47 -7.64
C VAL A 66 -12.22 4.11 -8.69
N GLY A 67 -10.90 4.14 -8.47
CA GLY A 67 -9.93 4.71 -9.40
C GLY A 67 -9.86 3.94 -10.72
N CYS A 68 -9.95 2.61 -10.69
CA CYS A 68 -10.02 1.80 -11.90
C CYS A 68 -11.33 2.06 -12.66
N ALA A 69 -12.46 2.13 -11.96
CA ALA A 69 -13.75 2.43 -12.57
C ALA A 69 -13.74 3.83 -13.23
N THR A 70 -13.25 4.86 -12.53
CA THR A 70 -13.15 6.21 -13.08
C THR A 70 -12.18 6.29 -14.24
N ALA A 71 -11.07 5.56 -14.22
CA ALA A 71 -10.13 5.49 -15.34
C ALA A 71 -10.75 4.88 -16.59
N ILE A 72 -11.57 3.83 -16.44
CA ILE A 72 -12.29 3.20 -17.55
C ILE A 72 -13.37 4.15 -18.10
N VAL A 73 -14.10 4.83 -17.22
CA VAL A 73 -15.12 5.81 -17.64
C VAL A 73 -14.50 6.98 -18.40
N ALA A 74 -13.35 7.48 -17.97
CA ALA A 74 -12.68 8.63 -18.58
C ALA A 74 -11.87 8.26 -19.84
N GLY A 75 -11.22 7.10 -19.84
CA GLY A 75 -10.27 6.69 -20.89
C GLY A 75 -10.76 5.54 -21.78
N GLY A 76 -11.98 5.03 -21.53
CA GLY A 76 -12.53 3.89 -22.23
C GLY A 76 -11.84 2.55 -21.87
N PRO A 77 -12.21 1.44 -22.54
CA PRO A 77 -11.66 0.11 -22.27
C PRO A 77 -10.13 0.01 -22.43
N GLY A 78 -9.54 0.86 -23.28
CA GLY A 78 -8.10 0.92 -23.49
C GLY A 78 -7.31 1.36 -22.25
N ALA A 79 -7.95 2.06 -21.30
CA ALA A 79 -7.32 2.42 -20.04
C ALA A 79 -6.84 1.18 -19.25
N LEU A 80 -7.62 0.09 -19.25
CA LEU A 80 -7.26 -1.16 -18.59
C LEU A 80 -5.97 -1.76 -19.13
N PHE A 81 -5.80 -1.76 -20.46
CA PHE A 81 -4.56 -2.24 -21.08
C PHE A 81 -3.33 -1.46 -20.62
N TRP A 82 -3.43 -0.13 -20.59
CA TRP A 82 -2.32 0.72 -20.13
C TRP A 82 -2.03 0.56 -18.65
N MET A 83 -3.06 0.33 -17.83
CA MET A 83 -2.89 0.04 -16.41
C MET A 83 -2.15 -1.29 -16.19
N TRP A 84 -2.47 -2.34 -16.94
CA TRP A 84 -1.75 -3.61 -16.87
C TRP A 84 -0.29 -3.48 -17.32
N LEU A 85 -0.06 -2.74 -18.41
CA LEU A 85 1.30 -2.49 -18.89
C LEU A 85 2.13 -1.73 -17.85
N ALA A 86 1.57 -0.70 -17.26
CA ALA A 86 2.21 0.07 -16.19
C ALA A 86 2.49 -0.80 -14.95
N ALA A 87 1.54 -1.65 -14.56
CA ALA A 87 1.70 -2.58 -13.43
C ALA A 87 2.81 -3.60 -13.69
N PHE A 88 2.91 -4.12 -14.91
CA PHE A 88 3.97 -5.06 -15.29
C PHE A 88 5.37 -4.47 -15.07
N PHE A 89 5.61 -3.23 -15.52
CA PHE A 89 6.88 -2.55 -15.28
C PHE A 89 7.05 -2.12 -13.82
N GLY A 90 5.95 -1.81 -13.14
CA GLY A 90 5.93 -1.49 -11.71
C GLY A 90 6.42 -2.64 -10.82
N MET A 91 6.20 -3.91 -11.21
CA MET A 91 6.71 -5.07 -10.48
C MET A 91 8.24 -5.06 -10.34
N ALA A 92 8.98 -4.69 -11.39
CA ALA A 92 10.44 -4.60 -11.35
C ALA A 92 10.92 -3.51 -10.40
N THR A 93 10.21 -2.38 -10.37
CA THR A 93 10.50 -1.26 -9.44
C THR A 93 10.28 -1.69 -8.00
N LYS A 94 9.16 -2.35 -7.70
CA LYS A 94 8.87 -2.87 -6.35
C LYS A 94 9.86 -3.94 -5.90
N TYR A 95 10.26 -4.83 -6.79
CA TYR A 95 11.31 -5.81 -6.49
C TYR A 95 12.63 -5.13 -6.11
N ALA A 96 13.08 -4.15 -6.90
CA ALA A 96 14.31 -3.42 -6.61
C ALA A 96 14.23 -2.66 -5.28
N GLU A 97 13.10 -2.01 -4.99
CA GLU A 97 12.83 -1.32 -3.73
C GLU A 97 12.92 -2.29 -2.54
N GLY A 98 12.22 -3.42 -2.59
CA GLY A 98 12.22 -4.41 -1.52
C GLY A 98 13.62 -5.04 -1.32
N MET A 99 14.31 -5.38 -2.40
CA MET A 99 15.66 -5.91 -2.33
C MET A 99 16.64 -4.92 -1.68
N LEU A 100 16.57 -3.64 -2.04
CA LEU A 100 17.41 -2.60 -1.43
C LEU A 100 17.06 -2.38 0.05
N ALA A 101 15.78 -2.41 0.39
CA ALA A 101 15.35 -2.27 1.78
C ALA A 101 15.90 -3.40 2.67
N VAL A 102 15.87 -4.64 2.20
CA VAL A 102 16.44 -5.80 2.92
C VAL A 102 17.96 -5.73 2.96
N LYS A 103 18.61 -5.40 1.83
CA LYS A 103 20.09 -5.37 1.74
C LYS A 103 20.72 -4.34 2.67
N TYR A 104 20.11 -3.19 2.84
CA TYR A 104 20.63 -2.07 3.63
C TYR A 104 19.95 -1.91 4.98
N ARG A 105 19.14 -2.90 5.42
CA ARG A 105 18.52 -2.88 6.74
C ARG A 105 19.57 -2.88 7.86
N VAL A 106 19.16 -2.39 9.00
CA VAL A 106 19.94 -2.40 10.24
C VAL A 106 19.11 -3.11 11.28
N ILE A 107 19.75 -3.98 12.03
CA ILE A 107 19.13 -4.54 13.24
C ILE A 107 19.46 -3.61 14.40
N ALA A 108 18.44 -3.05 15.05
CA ALA A 108 18.60 -2.21 16.21
C ALA A 108 18.96 -3.04 17.45
N GLU A 109 19.43 -2.40 18.52
CA GLU A 109 19.82 -3.09 19.77
C GLU A 109 18.66 -3.84 20.43
N ASP A 110 17.43 -3.43 20.17
CA ASP A 110 16.19 -4.07 20.62
C ASP A 110 15.72 -5.24 19.72
N GLY A 111 16.51 -5.60 18.69
CA GLY A 111 16.22 -6.67 17.74
C GLY A 111 15.26 -6.29 16.61
N HIS A 112 14.78 -5.04 16.54
CA HIS A 112 13.93 -4.60 15.46
C HIS A 112 14.69 -4.35 14.16
N ALA A 113 14.14 -4.84 13.05
CA ALA A 113 14.70 -4.60 11.72
C ALA A 113 14.29 -3.22 11.20
N LEU A 114 15.26 -2.33 11.07
CA LEU A 114 15.07 -0.99 10.54
C LEU A 114 15.56 -0.93 9.09
N GLY A 115 14.67 -0.59 8.17
CA GLY A 115 14.97 -0.53 6.73
C GLY A 115 14.15 0.55 6.04
N GLY A 116 14.27 0.60 4.72
CA GLY A 116 13.49 1.51 3.90
C GLY A 116 14.33 2.52 3.12
N PRO A 117 13.66 3.46 2.39
CA PRO A 117 14.32 4.38 1.47
C PRO A 117 15.42 5.22 2.09
N PHE A 118 15.23 5.73 3.28
CA PHE A 118 16.24 6.54 3.97
C PHE A 118 17.50 5.75 4.29
N TYR A 119 17.41 4.47 4.64
CA TYR A 119 18.59 3.63 4.89
C TYR A 119 19.35 3.29 3.62
N TYR A 120 18.68 2.87 2.54
CA TYR A 120 19.40 2.52 1.32
C TYR A 120 19.87 3.76 0.54
N ILE A 121 19.27 4.93 0.71
CA ILE A 121 19.82 6.17 0.18
C ILE A 121 21.12 6.54 0.92
N GLU A 122 21.09 6.53 2.27
CA GLU A 122 22.27 6.90 3.05
C GLU A 122 23.42 5.91 2.89
N LYS A 123 23.15 4.61 2.96
CA LYS A 123 24.18 3.56 2.91
C LYS A 123 24.56 3.13 1.50
N GLY A 124 23.60 3.12 0.58
CA GLY A 124 23.82 2.65 -0.79
C GLY A 124 24.40 3.71 -1.72
N MET A 125 23.98 4.98 -1.59
CA MET A 125 24.48 6.07 -2.41
C MET A 125 25.69 6.79 -1.79
N GLY A 126 25.96 6.57 -0.50
CA GLY A 126 27.10 7.13 0.22
C GLY A 126 26.81 8.43 0.95
N LYS A 127 27.84 8.87 1.71
CA LYS A 127 27.72 9.99 2.66
C LYS A 127 27.27 11.32 2.03
N ASN A 128 27.59 11.55 0.76
CA ASN A 128 27.23 12.78 0.05
C ASN A 128 25.72 12.91 -0.18
N PHE A 129 24.96 11.81 -0.15
CA PHE A 129 23.51 11.78 -0.36
C PHE A 129 22.69 11.72 0.93
N LYS A 130 23.33 11.88 2.08
CA LYS A 130 22.65 11.89 3.39
C LYS A 130 21.56 12.95 3.51
N TRP A 131 21.73 14.10 2.85
CA TRP A 131 20.72 15.16 2.80
C TRP A 131 19.43 14.67 2.12
N LEU A 132 19.55 13.84 1.07
CA LEU A 132 18.40 13.28 0.34
C LEU A 132 17.62 12.30 1.22
N ALA A 133 18.32 11.47 2.02
CA ALA A 133 17.69 10.59 2.99
C ALA A 133 16.90 11.38 4.04
N LYS A 134 17.48 12.48 4.56
CA LYS A 134 16.80 13.37 5.51
C LYS A 134 15.55 14.02 4.88
N LEU A 135 15.68 14.51 3.64
CA LEU A 135 14.56 15.12 2.91
C LEU A 135 13.42 14.11 2.73
N PHE A 136 13.75 12.87 2.38
CA PHE A 136 12.77 11.78 2.28
C PHE A 136 12.07 11.52 3.62
N CYS A 137 12.81 11.50 4.74
CA CYS A 137 12.23 11.34 6.08
C CYS A 137 11.26 12.48 6.42
N VAL A 138 11.62 13.72 6.13
CA VAL A 138 10.75 14.89 6.36
C VAL A 138 9.45 14.75 5.57
N PHE A 139 9.53 14.48 4.28
CA PHE A 139 8.34 14.30 3.47
C PHE A 139 7.50 13.08 3.89
N GLY A 140 8.13 11.96 4.25
CA GLY A 140 7.43 10.79 4.77
C GLY A 140 6.68 11.09 6.08
N THR A 141 7.31 11.85 6.98
CA THR A 141 6.65 12.29 8.22
C THR A 141 5.48 13.23 7.93
N MET A 142 5.63 14.17 7.00
CA MET A 142 4.55 15.06 6.60
C MET A 142 3.37 14.30 5.99
N VAL A 143 3.63 13.30 5.14
CA VAL A 143 2.58 12.44 4.58
C VAL A 143 1.79 11.73 5.70
N GLY A 144 2.49 11.22 6.72
CA GLY A 144 1.86 10.60 7.89
C GLY A 144 1.03 11.58 8.70
N LEU A 145 1.56 12.77 8.99
CA LEU A 145 0.88 13.81 9.78
C LEU A 145 -0.37 14.37 9.08
N PHE A 146 -0.30 14.61 7.79
CA PHE A 146 -1.44 15.13 7.03
C PHE A 146 -2.45 14.06 6.62
N GLY A 147 -2.20 12.78 6.95
CA GLY A 147 -3.12 11.68 6.66
C GLY A 147 -3.42 11.49 5.17
N ILE A 148 -2.45 11.82 4.30
CA ILE A 148 -2.60 11.69 2.85
C ILE A 148 -2.90 10.22 2.51
N GLY A 149 -4.02 9.97 1.84
CA GLY A 149 -4.51 8.62 1.57
C GLY A 149 -5.49 8.09 2.61
N THR A 150 -5.34 8.39 3.89
CA THR A 150 -6.26 7.93 4.95
C THR A 150 -7.64 8.58 4.80
N PHE A 151 -7.71 9.88 4.55
CA PHE A 151 -8.97 10.59 4.35
C PHE A 151 -9.78 10.04 3.18
N THR A 152 -9.15 9.74 2.05
CA THR A 152 -9.81 9.17 0.88
C THR A 152 -10.34 7.77 1.16
N GLN A 153 -9.60 6.93 1.91
CA GLN A 153 -10.02 5.60 2.29
C GLN A 153 -11.22 5.64 3.23
N VAL A 154 -11.15 6.43 4.30
CA VAL A 154 -12.25 6.57 5.27
C VAL A 154 -13.49 7.14 4.58
N ASN A 155 -13.34 8.16 3.74
CA ASN A 155 -14.46 8.72 2.97
C ASN A 155 -15.10 7.67 2.04
N GLY A 156 -14.30 6.83 1.36
CA GLY A 156 -14.82 5.75 0.54
C GLY A 156 -15.62 4.72 1.33
N ILE A 157 -15.11 4.30 2.51
CA ILE A 157 -15.80 3.36 3.39
C ILE A 157 -17.11 3.95 3.92
N THR A 158 -17.05 5.16 4.47
CA THR A 158 -18.23 5.82 5.06
C THR A 158 -19.30 6.12 4.00
N SER A 159 -18.88 6.51 2.79
CA SER A 159 -19.81 6.71 1.66
C SER A 159 -20.47 5.41 1.23
N ALA A 160 -19.74 4.29 1.18
CA ALA A 160 -20.32 3.00 0.84
C ALA A 160 -21.34 2.55 1.89
N VAL A 161 -21.03 2.72 3.17
CA VAL A 161 -21.96 2.42 4.29
C VAL A 161 -23.19 3.33 4.22
N ASN A 162 -23.02 4.60 3.94
CA ASN A 162 -24.12 5.55 3.82
C ASN A 162 -25.05 5.19 2.65
N ASN A 163 -24.48 4.87 1.49
CA ASN A 163 -25.26 4.49 0.32
C ASN A 163 -26.08 3.21 0.54
N PHE A 164 -25.62 2.33 1.43
CA PHE A 164 -26.33 1.09 1.75
C PHE A 164 -27.41 1.29 2.82
N PHE A 165 -27.13 2.03 3.91
CA PHE A 165 -28.03 2.15 5.06
C PHE A 165 -28.93 3.38 5.02
N ASP A 166 -28.47 4.51 4.48
CA ASP A 166 -29.22 5.77 4.42
C ASP A 166 -28.92 6.57 3.14
N PRO A 167 -29.28 6.03 1.95
CA PRO A 167 -28.99 6.68 0.67
C PRO A 167 -29.66 8.06 0.51
N SER A 168 -30.73 8.30 1.23
CA SER A 168 -31.50 9.56 1.19
C SER A 168 -31.07 10.59 2.23
N ASN A 169 -30.09 10.27 3.07
CA ASN A 169 -29.63 11.12 4.19
C ASN A 169 -30.76 11.64 5.08
N VAL A 170 -31.71 10.77 5.40
CA VAL A 170 -32.90 11.13 6.21
C VAL A 170 -32.49 11.39 7.65
N HIS A 171 -31.54 10.61 8.17
CA HIS A 171 -31.07 10.69 9.54
C HIS A 171 -29.79 11.48 9.63
N THR A 172 -29.85 12.77 9.90
CA THR A 172 -28.67 13.65 10.00
C THR A 172 -28.43 14.17 11.40
N ILE A 173 -27.17 14.32 11.77
CA ILE A 173 -26.70 14.99 12.98
C ILE A 173 -25.87 16.20 12.56
N SER A 174 -26.12 17.33 13.21
CA SER A 174 -25.30 18.53 13.02
C SER A 174 -24.05 18.44 13.90
N LEU A 175 -22.88 18.37 13.29
CA LEU A 175 -21.58 18.38 13.95
C LEU A 175 -20.73 19.50 13.35
N PHE A 176 -20.19 20.37 14.19
CA PHE A 176 -19.35 21.51 13.79
C PHE A 176 -19.99 22.42 12.72
N GLY A 177 -21.31 22.56 12.72
CA GLY A 177 -22.05 23.40 11.75
C GLY A 177 -22.29 22.74 10.38
N MET A 178 -21.95 21.48 10.21
CA MET A 178 -22.25 20.67 9.03
C MET A 178 -23.17 19.49 9.39
N ASN A 179 -24.07 19.14 8.48
CA ASN A 179 -24.98 18.01 8.65
C ASN A 179 -24.34 16.74 8.09
N TYR A 180 -24.14 15.73 8.92
CA TYR A 180 -23.63 14.42 8.54
C TYR A 180 -24.72 13.37 8.76
N SER A 181 -24.80 12.37 7.87
CA SER A 181 -25.65 11.21 8.11
C SER A 181 -25.17 10.43 9.34
N ILE A 182 -26.07 9.91 10.13
CA ILE A 182 -25.76 9.08 11.31
C ILE A 182 -24.93 7.87 10.89
N SER A 183 -25.24 7.26 9.75
CA SER A 183 -24.50 6.12 9.21
C SER A 183 -23.02 6.42 8.95
N VAL A 184 -22.71 7.62 8.45
CA VAL A 184 -21.33 8.09 8.24
C VAL A 184 -20.57 8.23 9.55
N VAL A 185 -21.21 8.85 10.56
CA VAL A 185 -20.59 9.08 11.88
C VAL A 185 -20.32 7.76 12.59
N VAL A 186 -21.30 6.85 12.62
CA VAL A 186 -21.17 5.52 13.24
C VAL A 186 -20.08 4.70 12.54
N ALA A 187 -20.10 4.67 11.22
CA ALA A 187 -19.06 3.97 10.45
C ALA A 187 -17.66 4.53 10.73
N GLY A 188 -17.51 5.86 10.77
CA GLY A 188 -16.26 6.52 11.10
C GLY A 188 -15.73 6.14 12.49
N ILE A 189 -16.59 6.11 13.50
CA ILE A 189 -16.23 5.69 14.86
C ILE A 189 -15.77 4.23 14.88
N ILE A 190 -16.51 3.32 14.24
CA ILE A 190 -16.17 1.89 14.18
C ILE A 190 -14.81 1.70 13.52
N VAL A 191 -14.59 2.33 12.36
CA VAL A 191 -13.30 2.24 11.64
C VAL A 191 -12.16 2.76 12.50
N THR A 192 -12.36 3.87 13.19
CA THR A 192 -11.33 4.46 14.06
C THR A 192 -10.96 3.53 15.22
N ILE A 193 -11.97 2.93 15.88
CA ILE A 193 -11.73 1.97 16.97
C ILE A 193 -10.99 0.73 16.45
N CYS A 194 -11.44 0.14 15.35
CA CYS A 194 -10.80 -1.04 14.75
C CYS A 194 -9.36 -0.74 14.35
N ALA A 195 -9.10 0.38 13.67
CA ALA A 195 -7.76 0.79 13.29
C ALA A 195 -6.86 1.02 14.52
N GLY A 196 -7.36 1.71 15.55
CA GLY A 196 -6.65 1.94 16.79
C GLY A 196 -6.23 0.65 17.49
N LEU A 197 -7.14 -0.32 17.59
CA LEU A 197 -6.85 -1.62 18.18
C LEU A 197 -5.76 -2.41 17.43
N VAL A 198 -5.69 -2.28 16.12
CA VAL A 198 -4.66 -2.93 15.30
C VAL A 198 -3.32 -2.23 15.44
N ILE A 199 -3.30 -0.89 15.35
CA ILE A 199 -2.07 -0.08 15.38
C ILE A 199 -1.35 -0.18 16.72
N ILE A 200 -2.06 -0.19 17.85
CA ILE A 200 -1.48 -0.31 19.20
C ILE A 200 -0.65 -1.59 19.35
N GLY A 201 -0.97 -2.65 18.61
CA GLY A 201 -0.23 -3.92 18.64
C GLY A 201 1.05 -3.97 17.82
N GLY A 202 1.41 -2.87 17.13
CA GLY A 202 2.61 -2.77 16.31
C GLY A 202 2.61 -3.63 15.04
N ILE A 203 3.78 -3.73 14.39
CA ILE A 203 3.91 -4.38 13.07
C ILE A 203 3.50 -5.85 13.08
N LYS A 204 3.79 -6.58 14.15
CA LYS A 204 3.43 -8.00 14.30
C LYS A 204 1.91 -8.19 14.29
N ARG A 205 1.18 -7.31 14.97
CA ARG A 205 -0.29 -7.37 14.99
C ARG A 205 -0.90 -6.94 13.67
N ILE A 206 -0.36 -5.89 13.06
CA ILE A 206 -0.77 -5.43 11.72
C ILE A 206 -0.61 -6.56 10.71
N SER A 207 0.55 -7.25 10.70
CA SER A 207 0.80 -8.40 9.82
C SER A 207 -0.23 -9.52 10.04
N LYS A 208 -0.45 -9.91 11.30
CA LYS A 208 -1.36 -11.01 11.65
C LYS A 208 -2.82 -10.73 11.27
N VAL A 209 -3.26 -9.49 11.41
CA VAL A 209 -4.60 -9.07 10.98
C VAL A 209 -4.68 -9.03 9.45
N SER A 210 -3.65 -8.54 8.78
CA SER A 210 -3.57 -8.50 7.32
C SER A 210 -3.55 -9.89 6.69
N GLU A 211 -2.90 -10.88 7.32
CA GLU A 211 -2.90 -12.28 6.86
C GLU A 211 -4.30 -12.90 6.76
N VAL A 212 -5.24 -12.41 7.55
CA VAL A 212 -6.64 -12.87 7.52
C VAL A 212 -7.50 -12.01 6.59
N ILE A 213 -7.41 -10.68 6.75
CA ILE A 213 -8.31 -9.75 6.06
C ILE A 213 -8.01 -9.69 4.56
N VAL A 214 -6.73 -9.66 4.16
CA VAL A 214 -6.37 -9.48 2.74
C VAL A 214 -6.79 -10.65 1.86
N PRO A 215 -6.53 -11.93 2.21
CA PRO A 215 -7.03 -13.06 1.44
C PRO A 215 -8.55 -13.13 1.42
N PHE A 216 -9.20 -12.86 2.56
CA PHE A 216 -10.67 -12.83 2.64
C PHE A 216 -11.26 -11.76 1.71
N MET A 217 -10.70 -10.55 1.73
CA MET A 217 -11.09 -9.46 0.84
C MET A 217 -10.91 -9.84 -0.63
N ALA A 218 -9.76 -10.42 -0.99
CA ALA A 218 -9.47 -10.82 -2.36
C ALA A 218 -10.45 -11.89 -2.87
N VAL A 219 -10.70 -12.94 -2.08
CA VAL A 219 -11.62 -14.02 -2.44
C VAL A 219 -13.06 -13.49 -2.55
N THR A 220 -13.49 -12.67 -1.61
CA THR A 220 -14.84 -12.08 -1.62
C THR A 220 -15.03 -11.18 -2.83
N TYR A 221 -14.06 -10.31 -3.12
CA TYR A 221 -14.14 -9.40 -4.27
C TYR A 221 -14.19 -10.15 -5.60
N ILE A 222 -13.32 -11.15 -5.79
CA ILE A 222 -13.32 -11.97 -7.01
C ILE A 222 -14.59 -12.82 -7.13
N GLY A 223 -15.13 -13.29 -6.01
CA GLY A 223 -16.33 -14.12 -6.01
C GLY A 223 -17.64 -13.37 -6.25
N VAL A 224 -17.66 -12.06 -5.97
CA VAL A 224 -18.85 -11.20 -6.15
C VAL A 224 -18.84 -10.47 -7.49
N CYS A 225 -17.67 -10.19 -8.08
CA CYS A 225 -17.52 -9.56 -9.39
C CYS A 225 -17.44 -10.58 -10.51
#